data_a700ccbc03322ca269cac3bf2a9897da
#
_entry.id   a700ccbc03322ca269cac3bf2a9897da
#
_cell.length_a   1.000
_cell.length_b   1.000
_cell.length_c   1.000
_cell.angle_alpha   90.00
_cell.angle_beta   90.00
_cell.angle_gamma   90.00
#
_symmetry.space_group_name_H-M   'P 1'
#
loop_
_entity.id
_entity.type
_entity.pdbx_description
1 polymer ?
#
loop_
_entity_poly.entity_id
_entity_poly.type
_entity_poly.pdbx_seq_one_letter_code
_entity_poly.pdbx_strand_id
1 'polypeptide(L)'
;MTGEEFRALCVPATLTLHETLAALNRTARGVLLVTRADGTLRRTITDGDLRRAALEHVPDTARIDALPEHPPITLGEHQGLPAAVALMDQHQIDHLPVVDAAGKPVDLVLRRELSQRIWLSSPHLGEEETAFVEDAFRTNWIAPLGPHVDGFERELAQYVGVGHAAALSSGTAAIHLALLLLGVKPGDTVFCSSLTFVGSSNPILYCGAKPVFIDSEPGSWNMSPQALERAFEWARRENRLPRCVILVNLYGQSADMDALLPICERYGVPVLEDAAESLGATYKGRPSGRFGRVAIYSFNGNKIITTSGGGMLVADDADLVARARKLSTQAREPAPHYEHTEVGFNYRMSNVLAGIGRGQLRVLDARVQRRREVFEQYERALTGLPLTWMPEPAGFRSTRWLTCFTLEGGDAASRRDRLLRSLERHSIEARPVWKPMHLQPLYQGAPYFAHREGEDVSARLFEAGVCLPSGSNMSNEQIQRVIDHLRRAFESAEAASAAA
;
A
#
# COMPACT_ATOMS: atom_id res chain seq x y z
N MET A 1 -19.76 5.87 9.41
CA MET A 1 -20.96 5.46 10.20
C MET A 1 -20.51 4.46 11.25
N THR A 2 -20.75 4.73 12.53
CA THR A 2 -20.41 3.82 13.64
C THR A 2 -21.38 2.64 13.74
N GLY A 3 -21.06 1.60 14.52
CA GLY A 3 -21.99 0.48 14.76
C GLY A 3 -23.29 0.92 15.46
N GLU A 4 -23.19 1.91 16.34
CA GLU A 4 -24.39 2.49 17.00
C GLU A 4 -25.26 3.27 16.01
N GLU A 5 -24.67 4.10 15.16
CA GLU A 5 -25.41 4.78 14.09
C GLU A 5 -26.09 3.80 13.13
N PHE A 6 -25.42 2.68 12.78
CA PHE A 6 -26.02 1.66 11.93
C PHE A 6 -27.20 0.96 12.63
N ARG A 7 -27.06 0.59 13.89
CA ARG A 7 -28.15 0.01 14.67
C ARG A 7 -29.36 0.94 14.77
N ALA A 8 -29.10 2.26 14.88
CA ALA A 8 -30.16 3.26 14.90
C ALA A 8 -30.96 3.39 13.58
N LEU A 9 -30.39 2.92 12.46
CA LEU A 9 -31.10 2.82 11.18
C LEU A 9 -32.07 1.64 11.12
N CYS A 10 -31.83 0.59 11.91
CA CYS A 10 -32.65 -0.61 11.95
C CYS A 10 -33.85 -0.38 12.87
N VAL A 11 -35.05 -0.34 12.31
CA VAL A 11 -36.28 -0.02 13.06
C VAL A 11 -37.35 -1.11 12.88
N PRO A 12 -38.22 -1.33 13.88
CA PRO A 12 -39.32 -2.29 13.74
C PRO A 12 -40.43 -1.73 12.85
N ALA A 13 -41.17 -2.61 12.20
CA ALA A 13 -42.30 -2.27 11.31
C ALA A 13 -43.50 -1.63 12.06
N THR A 14 -43.46 -1.63 13.37
CA THR A 14 -44.55 -1.12 14.23
C THR A 14 -44.55 0.38 14.44
N LEU A 15 -43.49 1.09 14.00
CA LEU A 15 -43.40 2.55 14.16
C LEU A 15 -44.54 3.24 13.39
N THR A 16 -45.04 4.35 13.93
CA THR A 16 -45.93 5.27 13.22
C THR A 16 -45.16 6.12 12.20
N LEU A 17 -45.86 6.75 11.25
CA LEU A 17 -45.24 7.68 10.31
C LEU A 17 -44.53 8.82 11.00
N HIS A 18 -45.11 9.35 12.08
CA HIS A 18 -44.52 10.41 12.91
C HIS A 18 -43.20 9.94 13.57
N GLU A 19 -43.18 8.75 14.20
CA GLU A 19 -41.99 8.18 14.81
C GLU A 19 -40.92 7.86 13.78
N THR A 20 -41.34 7.41 12.58
CA THR A 20 -40.43 7.11 11.45
C THR A 20 -39.75 8.39 10.92
N LEU A 21 -40.53 9.47 10.77
CA LEU A 21 -40.00 10.80 10.39
C LEU A 21 -39.00 11.30 11.43
N ALA A 22 -39.32 11.18 12.73
CA ALA A 22 -38.40 11.51 13.79
C ALA A 22 -37.11 10.70 13.77
N ALA A 23 -37.21 9.40 13.47
CA ALA A 23 -36.04 8.53 13.32
C ALA A 23 -35.19 8.88 12.08
N LEU A 24 -35.78 9.15 10.92
CA LEU A 24 -35.10 9.64 9.71
C LEU A 24 -34.33 10.94 9.99
N ASN A 25 -35.01 11.88 10.64
CA ASN A 25 -34.40 13.18 11.01
C ASN A 25 -33.22 13.00 11.98
N ARG A 26 -33.39 12.15 13.00
CA ARG A 26 -32.32 11.85 13.99
C ARG A 26 -31.12 11.18 13.36
N THR A 27 -31.32 10.21 12.47
CA THR A 27 -30.24 9.47 11.82
C THR A 27 -29.57 10.26 10.69
N ALA A 28 -30.27 11.21 10.08
CA ALA A 28 -29.78 12.10 9.00
C ALA A 28 -29.11 11.36 7.82
N ARG A 29 -29.53 10.11 7.55
CA ARG A 29 -28.98 9.29 6.45
C ARG A 29 -29.94 9.19 5.25
N GLY A 30 -31.19 9.66 5.40
CA GLY A 30 -32.21 9.67 4.36
C GLY A 30 -32.88 8.30 4.12
N VAL A 31 -32.57 7.29 4.95
CA VAL A 31 -33.14 5.95 4.86
C VAL A 31 -33.19 5.29 6.24
N LEU A 32 -34.20 4.43 6.46
CA LEU A 32 -34.28 3.47 7.56
C LEU A 32 -34.43 2.06 7.01
N LEU A 33 -33.89 1.10 7.74
CA LEU A 33 -33.94 -0.34 7.45
C LEU A 33 -35.01 -0.97 8.34
N VAL A 34 -36.18 -1.26 7.78
CA VAL A 34 -37.28 -1.87 8.55
C VAL A 34 -37.03 -3.34 8.67
N THR A 35 -36.94 -3.87 9.88
CA THR A 35 -36.66 -5.28 10.15
C THR A 35 -37.89 -6.02 10.68
N ARG A 36 -37.95 -7.34 10.41
CA ARG A 36 -38.92 -8.26 11.03
C ARG A 36 -38.47 -8.63 12.44
N ALA A 37 -39.31 -9.32 13.16
CA ALA A 37 -39.01 -9.78 14.53
C ALA A 37 -37.79 -10.74 14.60
N ASP A 38 -37.51 -11.48 13.52
CA ASP A 38 -36.31 -12.35 13.37
C ASP A 38 -35.05 -11.59 12.99
N GLY A 39 -35.13 -10.26 12.83
CA GLY A 39 -34.03 -9.38 12.43
C GLY A 39 -33.80 -9.30 10.91
N THR A 40 -34.53 -10.03 10.08
CA THR A 40 -34.39 -9.95 8.61
C THR A 40 -34.92 -8.63 8.07
N LEU A 41 -34.31 -8.13 6.99
CA LEU A 41 -34.75 -6.89 6.34
C LEU A 41 -36.11 -7.11 5.65
N ARG A 42 -37.08 -6.30 6.01
CA ARG A 42 -38.40 -6.29 5.40
C ARG A 42 -38.50 -5.32 4.23
N ARG A 43 -38.07 -4.09 4.44
CA ARG A 43 -38.06 -3.00 3.46
C ARG A 43 -37.12 -1.87 3.86
N THR A 44 -36.86 -0.97 2.95
CA THR A 44 -36.31 0.36 3.25
C THR A 44 -37.43 1.39 3.32
N ILE A 45 -37.27 2.43 4.11
CA ILE A 45 -38.12 3.63 4.11
C ILE A 45 -37.23 4.87 3.98
N THR A 46 -37.59 5.75 3.06
CA THR A 46 -36.91 6.99 2.75
C THR A 46 -37.81 8.20 2.98
N ASP A 47 -37.25 9.43 2.95
CA ASP A 47 -38.02 10.67 2.94
C ASP A 47 -39.04 10.72 1.78
N GLY A 48 -38.71 10.09 0.64
CA GLY A 48 -39.60 9.97 -0.49
C GLY A 48 -40.86 9.15 -0.22
N ASP A 49 -40.73 8.07 0.57
CA ASP A 49 -41.86 7.24 0.98
C ASP A 49 -42.80 8.01 1.91
N LEU A 50 -42.26 8.72 2.90
CA LEU A 50 -43.06 9.53 3.82
C LEU A 50 -43.75 10.70 3.11
N ARG A 51 -43.08 11.30 2.14
CA ARG A 51 -43.67 12.38 1.31
C ARG A 51 -44.84 11.85 0.47
N ARG A 52 -44.73 10.67 -0.12
CA ARG A 52 -45.83 10.02 -0.85
C ARG A 52 -47.01 9.72 0.08
N ALA A 53 -46.75 9.13 1.25
CA ALA A 53 -47.79 8.88 2.25
C ALA A 53 -48.54 10.17 2.67
N ALA A 54 -47.81 11.25 2.87
CA ALA A 54 -48.43 12.56 3.18
C ALA A 54 -49.29 13.10 2.04
N LEU A 55 -48.87 12.93 0.78
CA LEU A 55 -49.67 13.33 -0.39
C LEU A 55 -50.92 12.46 -0.58
N GLU A 56 -50.87 11.21 -0.15
CA GLU A 56 -52.03 10.30 -0.13
C GLU A 56 -52.90 10.45 1.12
N HIS A 57 -52.63 11.47 1.92
CA HIS A 57 -53.36 11.80 3.17
C HIS A 57 -53.38 10.65 4.19
N VAL A 58 -52.33 9.81 4.23
CA VAL A 58 -52.18 8.77 5.24
C VAL A 58 -51.95 9.47 6.61
N PRO A 59 -52.71 9.14 7.65
CA PRO A 59 -52.53 9.75 8.97
C PRO A 59 -51.12 9.51 9.54
N ASP A 60 -50.52 10.48 10.19
CA ASP A 60 -49.21 10.40 10.83
C ASP A 60 -49.14 9.36 11.97
N THR A 61 -50.31 8.99 12.52
CA THR A 61 -50.50 7.91 13.50
C THR A 61 -50.56 6.53 12.86
N ALA A 62 -50.65 6.43 11.53
CA ALA A 62 -50.66 5.14 10.85
C ALA A 62 -49.27 4.47 10.95
N ARG A 63 -49.27 3.15 11.06
CA ARG A 63 -48.01 2.38 11.17
C ARG A 63 -47.40 2.19 9.78
N ILE A 64 -46.08 2.09 9.73
CA ILE A 64 -45.35 1.90 8.47
C ILE A 64 -45.57 0.51 7.83
N ASP A 65 -46.06 -0.47 8.59
CA ASP A 65 -46.48 -1.77 8.04
C ASP A 65 -47.81 -1.73 7.26
N ALA A 66 -48.56 -0.64 7.35
CA ALA A 66 -49.75 -0.38 6.54
C ALA A 66 -49.46 0.27 5.18
N LEU A 67 -48.25 0.78 4.95
CA LEU A 67 -47.85 1.35 3.66
C LEU A 67 -47.63 0.25 2.60
N PRO A 68 -47.82 0.55 1.30
CA PRO A 68 -47.53 -0.37 0.21
C PRO A 68 -46.15 -0.98 0.34
N GLU A 69 -46.03 -2.31 0.27
CA GLU A 69 -44.79 -3.03 0.45
C GLU A 69 -44.10 -3.27 -0.89
N HIS A 70 -42.83 -2.87 -0.99
CA HIS A 70 -41.97 -3.20 -2.10
C HIS A 70 -40.78 -4.02 -1.57
N PRO A 71 -40.40 -5.13 -2.22
CA PRO A 71 -39.21 -5.88 -1.85
C PRO A 71 -37.97 -4.96 -1.86
N PRO A 72 -37.13 -4.99 -0.83
CA PRO A 72 -35.95 -4.15 -0.81
C PRO A 72 -34.93 -4.65 -1.84
N ILE A 73 -34.30 -3.71 -2.56
CA ILE A 73 -33.11 -4.00 -3.34
C ILE A 73 -31.95 -4.14 -2.35
N THR A 74 -31.25 -5.26 -2.38
CA THR A 74 -30.19 -5.59 -1.42
C THR A 74 -28.93 -6.06 -2.12
N LEU A 75 -27.79 -5.90 -1.46
CA LEU A 75 -26.50 -6.45 -1.84
C LEU A 75 -26.11 -7.56 -0.86
N GLY A 76 -25.66 -8.72 -1.34
CA GLY A 76 -25.09 -9.75 -0.48
C GLY A 76 -23.72 -9.30 0.09
N GLU A 77 -23.42 -9.68 1.35
CA GLU A 77 -22.17 -9.33 2.02
C GLU A 77 -20.90 -9.80 1.29
N HIS A 78 -21.01 -10.83 0.44
CA HIS A 78 -19.92 -11.37 -0.38
C HIS A 78 -19.67 -10.57 -1.67
N GLN A 79 -20.57 -9.63 -2.04
CA GLN A 79 -20.47 -8.83 -3.24
C GLN A 79 -19.69 -7.51 -2.97
N GLY A 80 -18.92 -7.07 -3.97
CA GLY A 80 -18.06 -5.89 -3.89
C GLY A 80 -18.64 -4.63 -4.54
N LEU A 81 -17.85 -3.57 -4.60
CA LEU A 81 -18.22 -2.26 -5.15
C LEU A 81 -18.81 -2.28 -6.58
N PRO A 82 -18.28 -3.07 -7.54
CA PRO A 82 -18.87 -3.09 -8.89
C PRO A 82 -20.34 -3.53 -8.90
N ALA A 83 -20.70 -4.55 -8.11
CA ALA A 83 -22.06 -5.02 -7.98
C ALA A 83 -22.96 -3.97 -7.29
N ALA A 84 -22.45 -3.29 -6.26
CA ALA A 84 -23.16 -2.22 -5.58
C ALA A 84 -23.50 -1.07 -6.55
N VAL A 85 -22.52 -0.60 -7.33
CA VAL A 85 -22.71 0.47 -8.32
C VAL A 85 -23.73 0.03 -9.36
N ALA A 86 -23.60 -1.18 -9.92
CA ALA A 86 -24.52 -1.70 -10.92
C ALA A 86 -25.98 -1.74 -10.42
N LEU A 87 -26.24 -2.23 -9.21
CA LEU A 87 -27.56 -2.27 -8.61
C LEU A 87 -28.12 -0.87 -8.35
N MET A 88 -27.29 0.04 -7.84
CA MET A 88 -27.70 1.43 -7.60
C MET A 88 -28.05 2.15 -8.89
N ASP A 89 -27.30 1.94 -9.98
CA ASP A 89 -27.56 2.53 -11.29
C ASP A 89 -28.79 1.92 -11.96
N GLN A 90 -28.92 0.59 -11.92
CA GLN A 90 -30.07 -0.12 -12.51
C GLN A 90 -31.39 0.29 -11.86
N HIS A 91 -31.40 0.47 -10.54
CA HIS A 91 -32.62 0.77 -9.79
C HIS A 91 -32.77 2.25 -9.41
N GLN A 92 -31.82 3.11 -9.85
CA GLN A 92 -31.79 4.55 -9.57
C GLN A 92 -31.98 4.88 -8.07
N ILE A 93 -31.22 4.14 -7.20
CA ILE A 93 -31.28 4.28 -5.75
C ILE A 93 -29.96 4.84 -5.21
N ASP A 94 -30.06 5.61 -4.10
CA ASP A 94 -28.92 6.22 -3.40
C ASP A 94 -28.52 5.48 -2.14
N HIS A 95 -29.31 4.50 -1.73
CA HIS A 95 -29.15 3.73 -0.49
C HIS A 95 -29.30 2.26 -0.82
N LEU A 96 -28.26 1.46 -0.55
CA LEU A 96 -28.25 0.02 -0.85
C LEU A 96 -27.91 -0.78 0.42
N PRO A 97 -28.90 -1.39 1.09
CA PRO A 97 -28.64 -2.27 2.22
C PRO A 97 -27.81 -3.48 1.81
N VAL A 98 -26.84 -3.83 2.66
CA VAL A 98 -26.07 -5.09 2.57
C VAL A 98 -26.63 -6.07 3.56
N VAL A 99 -26.91 -7.29 3.10
CA VAL A 99 -27.49 -8.35 3.94
C VAL A 99 -26.59 -9.59 4.00
N ASP A 100 -26.64 -10.28 5.14
CA ASP A 100 -26.00 -11.60 5.31
C ASP A 100 -26.78 -12.70 4.59
N ALA A 101 -26.32 -13.95 4.71
CA ALA A 101 -26.96 -15.11 4.12
C ALA A 101 -28.37 -15.40 4.70
N ALA A 102 -28.67 -14.90 5.90
CA ALA A 102 -29.98 -15.02 6.53
C ALA A 102 -30.90 -13.84 6.16
N GLY A 103 -30.45 -12.87 5.37
CA GLY A 103 -31.22 -11.69 4.97
C GLY A 103 -31.27 -10.59 6.04
N LYS A 104 -30.40 -10.65 7.06
CA LYS A 104 -30.28 -9.60 8.07
C LYS A 104 -29.38 -8.47 7.57
N PRO A 105 -29.75 -7.20 7.78
CA PRO A 105 -28.92 -6.07 7.38
C PRO A 105 -27.63 -6.03 8.23
N VAL A 106 -26.50 -5.99 7.53
CA VAL A 106 -25.14 -5.95 8.15
C VAL A 106 -24.39 -4.68 7.78
N ASP A 107 -24.81 -3.99 6.71
CA ASP A 107 -24.17 -2.76 6.25
C ASP A 107 -25.11 -1.92 5.36
N LEU A 108 -24.72 -0.67 5.05
CA LEU A 108 -25.44 0.24 4.15
C LEU A 108 -24.47 0.99 3.28
N VAL A 109 -24.56 0.83 1.96
CA VAL A 109 -23.79 1.60 0.98
C VAL A 109 -24.59 2.85 0.59
N LEU A 110 -23.94 4.02 0.64
CA LEU A 110 -24.51 5.31 0.25
C LEU A 110 -23.83 5.82 -1.02
N ARG A 111 -24.61 6.18 -2.06
CA ARG A 111 -24.07 6.70 -3.34
C ARG A 111 -23.13 7.89 -3.14
N ARG A 112 -23.45 8.80 -2.23
CA ARG A 112 -22.62 9.97 -1.93
C ARG A 112 -21.21 9.61 -1.43
N GLU A 113 -21.02 8.41 -0.82
CA GLU A 113 -19.72 7.95 -0.36
C GLU A 113 -18.87 7.40 -1.51
N LEU A 114 -19.50 6.91 -2.57
CA LEU A 114 -18.82 6.32 -3.73
C LEU A 114 -18.07 7.37 -4.57
N SER A 115 -18.54 8.62 -4.58
CA SER A 115 -17.90 9.74 -5.28
C SER A 115 -16.64 10.26 -4.58
N GLN A 116 -16.40 9.86 -3.31
CA GLN A 116 -15.29 10.30 -2.48
C GLN A 116 -14.36 9.12 -2.15
N ARG A 117 -13.66 8.61 -3.17
CA ARG A 117 -12.73 7.49 -2.98
C ARG A 117 -11.54 7.89 -2.10
N ILE A 118 -11.28 7.07 -1.09
CA ILE A 118 -10.07 7.17 -0.26
C ILE A 118 -9.05 6.19 -0.82
N TRP A 119 -7.93 6.71 -1.32
CA TRP A 119 -6.87 5.92 -1.94
C TRP A 119 -5.88 5.42 -0.90
N LEU A 120 -5.27 4.27 -1.16
CA LEU A 120 -4.24 3.66 -0.30
C LEU A 120 -3.05 4.61 -0.09
N SER A 121 -2.55 5.18 -1.17
CA SER A 121 -1.46 6.16 -1.18
C SER A 121 -1.50 6.94 -2.50
N SER A 122 -2.13 8.09 -2.51
CA SER A 122 -2.20 8.98 -3.68
C SER A 122 -1.02 9.97 -3.71
N PRO A 123 -0.64 10.48 -4.87
CA PRO A 123 0.28 11.61 -4.98
C PRO A 123 -0.18 12.79 -4.13
N HIS A 124 0.78 13.51 -3.53
CA HIS A 124 0.51 14.74 -2.79
C HIS A 124 1.40 15.84 -3.35
N LEU A 125 0.88 16.55 -4.35
CA LEU A 125 1.56 17.63 -5.06
C LEU A 125 1.24 18.99 -4.43
N GLY A 126 2.08 19.96 -4.67
CA GLY A 126 1.96 21.33 -4.20
C GLY A 126 2.50 22.36 -5.21
N GLU A 127 2.77 23.57 -4.74
CA GLU A 127 3.24 24.68 -5.59
C GLU A 127 4.70 24.52 -6.03
N GLU A 128 5.53 23.89 -5.21
CA GLU A 128 6.95 23.69 -5.47
C GLU A 128 7.19 22.86 -6.74
N GLU A 129 6.44 21.79 -6.92
CA GLU A 129 6.54 20.94 -8.11
C GLU A 129 6.11 21.69 -9.36
N THR A 130 5.01 22.47 -9.27
CA THR A 130 4.50 23.27 -10.38
C THR A 130 5.53 24.27 -10.86
N ALA A 131 6.19 24.97 -9.94
CA ALA A 131 7.23 25.97 -10.28
C ALA A 131 8.41 25.34 -11.04
N PHE A 132 8.88 24.16 -10.64
CA PHE A 132 9.97 23.46 -11.34
C PHE A 132 9.54 22.92 -12.72
N VAL A 133 8.31 22.44 -12.85
CA VAL A 133 7.76 22.00 -14.15
C VAL A 133 7.66 23.18 -15.11
N GLU A 134 7.12 24.31 -14.66
CA GLU A 134 7.03 25.54 -15.45
C GLU A 134 8.42 26.04 -15.88
N ASP A 135 9.43 25.98 -15.00
CA ASP A 135 10.80 26.31 -15.34
C ASP A 135 11.37 25.41 -16.44
N ALA A 136 11.12 24.09 -16.36
CA ALA A 136 11.54 23.14 -17.39
C ALA A 136 10.95 23.46 -18.76
N PHE A 137 9.66 23.83 -18.81
CA PHE A 137 8.99 24.24 -20.05
C PHE A 137 9.48 25.59 -20.54
N ARG A 138 9.60 26.58 -19.67
CA ARG A 138 10.06 27.95 -20.02
C ARG A 138 11.47 27.94 -20.58
N THR A 139 12.34 27.09 -20.07
CA THR A 139 13.75 26.96 -20.50
C THR A 139 13.93 25.93 -21.62
N ASN A 140 12.86 25.25 -22.04
CA ASN A 140 12.85 24.17 -23.04
C ASN A 140 13.76 22.97 -22.67
N TRP A 141 14.01 22.75 -21.38
CA TRP A 141 14.72 21.58 -20.88
C TRP A 141 13.73 20.47 -20.46
N ILE A 142 13.22 19.69 -21.42
CA ILE A 142 12.24 18.62 -21.17
C ILE A 142 12.82 17.21 -21.33
N ALA A 143 13.94 17.08 -22.04
CA ALA A 143 14.61 15.82 -22.35
C ALA A 143 15.22 15.14 -21.10
N PRO A 144 15.74 13.88 -21.20
CA PRO A 144 16.37 13.19 -20.07
C PRO A 144 17.80 13.69 -19.76
N LEU A 145 17.98 14.97 -19.80
CA LEU A 145 19.16 15.71 -19.36
C LEU A 145 18.74 17.14 -19.01
N GLY A 146 19.47 17.81 -18.13
CA GLY A 146 19.20 19.20 -17.80
C GLY A 146 19.39 19.52 -16.31
N PRO A 147 19.25 20.83 -15.95
CA PRO A 147 19.62 21.33 -14.63
C PRO A 147 18.78 20.72 -13.48
N HIS A 148 17.53 20.28 -13.75
CA HIS A 148 16.74 19.63 -12.71
C HIS A 148 17.18 18.20 -12.45
N VAL A 149 17.63 17.46 -13.48
CA VAL A 149 18.20 16.12 -13.30
C VAL A 149 19.44 16.20 -12.42
N ASP A 150 20.37 17.10 -12.76
CA ASP A 150 21.61 17.28 -12.00
C ASP A 150 21.33 17.82 -10.58
N GLY A 151 20.35 18.72 -10.47
CA GLY A 151 19.89 19.26 -9.19
C GLY A 151 19.30 18.19 -8.29
N PHE A 152 18.40 17.34 -8.82
CA PHE A 152 17.74 16.29 -8.05
C PHE A 152 18.73 15.22 -7.57
N GLU A 153 19.69 14.81 -8.44
CA GLU A 153 20.75 13.88 -8.04
C GLU A 153 21.58 14.43 -6.87
N ARG A 154 22.02 15.68 -6.97
CA ARG A 154 22.84 16.33 -5.93
C ARG A 154 22.05 16.51 -4.63
N GLU A 155 20.83 17.02 -4.71
CA GLU A 155 19.98 17.31 -3.56
C GLU A 155 19.58 16.02 -2.84
N LEU A 156 19.24 14.93 -3.55
CA LEU A 156 18.95 13.63 -2.94
C LEU A 156 20.19 13.00 -2.31
N ALA A 157 21.35 13.02 -3.01
CA ALA A 157 22.60 12.52 -2.45
C ALA A 157 22.96 13.24 -1.15
N GLN A 158 22.78 14.56 -1.10
CA GLN A 158 22.98 15.37 0.10
C GLN A 158 21.99 15.00 1.21
N TYR A 159 20.70 14.84 0.90
CA TYR A 159 19.66 14.49 1.87
C TYR A 159 19.94 13.14 2.52
N VAL A 160 20.28 12.14 1.73
CA VAL A 160 20.62 10.79 2.21
C VAL A 160 22.00 10.77 2.88
N GLY A 161 22.92 11.65 2.45
CA GLY A 161 24.30 11.72 2.91
C GLY A 161 25.20 10.67 2.23
N VAL A 162 24.97 10.37 0.95
CA VAL A 162 25.83 9.56 0.08
C VAL A 162 26.62 10.45 -0.88
N GLY A 163 27.71 9.90 -1.46
CA GLY A 163 28.58 10.69 -2.35
C GLY A 163 27.93 11.03 -3.69
N HIS A 164 27.17 10.10 -4.28
CA HIS A 164 26.71 10.22 -5.67
C HIS A 164 25.34 9.60 -5.89
N ALA A 165 24.60 10.13 -6.89
CA ALA A 165 23.31 9.62 -7.31
C ALA A 165 23.16 9.65 -8.84
N ALA A 166 22.34 8.76 -9.39
CA ALA A 166 21.94 8.74 -10.80
C ALA A 166 20.42 8.63 -10.90
N ALA A 167 19.76 9.65 -11.47
CA ALA A 167 18.32 9.70 -11.65
C ALA A 167 17.90 8.83 -12.86
N LEU A 168 16.94 7.93 -12.63
CA LEU A 168 16.53 6.89 -13.57
C LEU A 168 15.02 6.89 -13.77
N SER A 169 14.56 6.19 -14.80
CA SER A 169 13.15 6.13 -15.20
C SER A 169 12.24 5.35 -14.24
N SER A 170 12.81 4.49 -13.39
CA SER A 170 12.07 3.74 -12.37
C SER A 170 13.01 3.11 -11.34
N GLY A 171 12.48 2.72 -10.17
CA GLY A 171 13.23 1.90 -9.20
C GLY A 171 13.64 0.54 -9.78
N THR A 172 12.80 -0.09 -10.60
CA THR A 172 13.12 -1.35 -11.30
C THR A 172 14.31 -1.20 -12.25
N ALA A 173 14.39 -0.09 -13.00
CA ALA A 173 15.53 0.23 -13.84
C ALA A 173 16.81 0.45 -12.99
N ALA A 174 16.66 1.08 -11.82
CA ALA A 174 17.77 1.27 -10.89
C ALA A 174 18.30 -0.06 -10.33
N ILE A 175 17.43 -0.99 -9.95
CA ILE A 175 17.82 -2.34 -9.51
C ILE A 175 18.52 -3.10 -10.65
N HIS A 176 17.97 -3.05 -11.86
CA HIS A 176 18.58 -3.73 -13.02
C HIS A 176 20.00 -3.22 -13.26
N LEU A 177 20.20 -1.90 -13.31
CA LEU A 177 21.56 -1.34 -13.47
C LEU A 177 22.47 -1.70 -12.30
N ALA A 178 21.97 -1.65 -11.06
CA ALA A 178 22.74 -2.03 -9.88
C ALA A 178 23.23 -3.48 -9.95
N LEU A 179 22.37 -4.42 -10.38
CA LEU A 179 22.75 -5.83 -10.57
C LEU A 179 23.85 -5.98 -11.62
N LEU A 180 23.73 -5.31 -12.78
CA LEU A 180 24.76 -5.32 -13.82
C LEU A 180 26.08 -4.75 -13.30
N LEU A 181 26.04 -3.67 -12.54
CA LEU A 181 27.22 -3.01 -11.97
C LEU A 181 27.88 -3.82 -10.85
N LEU A 182 27.12 -4.61 -10.11
CA LEU A 182 27.62 -5.61 -9.16
C LEU A 182 28.14 -6.87 -9.87
N GLY A 183 28.08 -6.90 -11.20
CA GLY A 183 28.64 -7.97 -12.03
C GLY A 183 27.78 -9.23 -12.10
N VAL A 184 26.47 -9.11 -11.89
CA VAL A 184 25.51 -10.22 -12.09
C VAL A 184 25.45 -10.61 -13.57
N LYS A 185 25.55 -11.90 -13.86
CA LYS A 185 25.57 -12.50 -15.19
C LYS A 185 24.56 -13.63 -15.32
N PRO A 186 24.22 -14.05 -16.54
CA PRO A 186 23.38 -15.21 -16.74
C PRO A 186 23.92 -16.45 -16.01
N GLY A 187 23.02 -17.11 -15.28
CA GLY A 187 23.33 -18.30 -14.48
C GLY A 187 23.77 -18.02 -13.04
N ASP A 188 24.15 -16.79 -12.70
CA ASP A 188 24.45 -16.39 -11.31
C ASP A 188 23.24 -16.55 -10.39
N THR A 189 23.51 -16.61 -9.10
CA THR A 189 22.48 -16.60 -8.04
C THR A 189 22.44 -15.23 -7.38
N VAL A 190 21.23 -14.75 -7.07
CA VAL A 190 21.00 -13.52 -6.29
C VAL A 190 20.02 -13.84 -5.16
N PHE A 191 20.38 -13.49 -3.93
CA PHE A 191 19.47 -13.60 -2.80
C PHE A 191 18.56 -12.35 -2.73
N CYS A 192 17.29 -12.53 -2.43
CA CYS A 192 16.32 -11.44 -2.38
C CYS A 192 15.31 -11.67 -1.26
N SER A 193 14.89 -10.62 -0.56
CA SER A 193 13.75 -10.68 0.35
C SER A 193 12.54 -11.27 -0.37
N SER A 194 11.85 -12.21 0.28
CA SER A 194 10.64 -12.81 -0.32
C SER A 194 9.42 -11.90 -0.21
N LEU A 195 9.28 -11.23 0.93
CA LEU A 195 8.19 -10.26 1.13
C LEU A 195 8.59 -8.91 0.53
N THR A 196 8.29 -8.74 -0.74
CA THR A 196 8.62 -7.53 -1.50
C THR A 196 7.69 -7.36 -2.70
N PHE A 197 7.77 -6.19 -3.32
CA PHE A 197 7.20 -5.97 -4.65
C PHE A 197 8.05 -6.65 -5.73
N VAL A 198 7.41 -7.14 -6.79
CA VAL A 198 8.07 -7.87 -7.88
C VAL A 198 9.17 -7.05 -8.58
N GLY A 199 9.17 -5.73 -8.42
CA GLY A 199 10.22 -4.83 -8.93
C GLY A 199 11.61 -5.10 -8.35
N SER A 200 11.72 -5.70 -7.15
CA SER A 200 13.00 -6.14 -6.57
C SER A 200 13.54 -7.40 -7.23
N SER A 201 12.68 -8.32 -7.63
CA SER A 201 13.06 -9.67 -8.09
C SER A 201 13.09 -9.84 -9.60
N ASN A 202 12.22 -9.16 -10.37
CA ASN A 202 12.20 -9.26 -11.83
C ASN A 202 13.55 -8.89 -12.48
N PRO A 203 14.29 -7.85 -12.02
CA PRO A 203 15.58 -7.52 -12.60
C PRO A 203 16.63 -8.64 -12.48
N ILE A 204 16.50 -9.57 -11.52
CA ILE A 204 17.33 -10.76 -11.43
C ILE A 204 17.15 -11.61 -12.71
N LEU A 205 15.89 -11.79 -13.12
CA LEU A 205 15.57 -12.53 -14.35
C LEU A 205 16.01 -11.76 -15.61
N TYR A 206 15.97 -10.42 -15.60
CA TYR A 206 16.47 -9.62 -16.73
C TYR A 206 17.96 -9.84 -16.96
N CYS A 207 18.74 -10.07 -15.89
CA CYS A 207 20.15 -10.44 -15.97
C CYS A 207 20.39 -11.91 -16.36
N GLY A 208 19.33 -12.72 -16.55
CA GLY A 208 19.44 -14.17 -16.76
C GLY A 208 19.91 -14.93 -15.50
N ALA A 209 19.86 -14.29 -14.33
CA ALA A 209 20.25 -14.87 -13.05
C ALA A 209 19.07 -15.57 -12.36
N LYS A 210 19.37 -16.32 -11.29
CA LYS A 210 18.40 -17.13 -10.55
C LYS A 210 18.16 -16.52 -9.16
N PRO A 211 16.91 -16.19 -8.79
CA PRO A 211 16.61 -15.75 -7.46
C PRO A 211 16.60 -16.89 -6.44
N VAL A 212 17.05 -16.60 -5.24
CA VAL A 212 16.82 -17.38 -4.03
C VAL A 212 16.13 -16.47 -3.04
N PHE A 213 14.98 -16.88 -2.52
CA PHE A 213 14.18 -16.05 -1.68
C PHE A 213 14.43 -16.32 -0.20
N ILE A 214 14.53 -15.24 0.57
CA ILE A 214 14.78 -15.25 2.01
C ILE A 214 13.54 -14.71 2.70
N ASP A 215 13.04 -15.45 3.68
CA ASP A 215 11.87 -15.10 4.46
C ASP A 215 12.06 -13.83 5.30
N SER A 216 10.97 -13.34 5.84
CA SER A 216 10.90 -12.26 6.80
C SER A 216 11.12 -12.76 8.23
N GLU A 217 11.47 -11.86 9.14
CA GLU A 217 11.41 -12.08 10.58
C GLU A 217 10.22 -11.29 11.19
N PRO A 218 9.67 -11.73 12.34
CA PRO A 218 8.42 -11.16 12.85
C PRO A 218 8.56 -9.75 13.47
N GLY A 219 9.78 -9.35 13.89
CA GLY A 219 10.00 -8.13 14.66
C GLY A 219 9.97 -6.84 13.82
N SER A 220 10.32 -6.91 12.52
CA SER A 220 10.28 -5.77 11.60
C SER A 220 9.61 -6.08 10.26
N TRP A 221 9.24 -7.33 10.02
CA TRP A 221 8.73 -7.90 8.76
C TRP A 221 9.74 -7.88 7.60
N ASN A 222 10.96 -7.46 7.84
CA ASN A 222 12.05 -7.45 6.88
C ASN A 222 12.81 -8.79 6.86
N MET A 223 13.85 -8.88 6.03
CA MET A 223 14.60 -10.13 5.83
C MET A 223 15.09 -10.74 7.14
N SER A 224 14.89 -12.05 7.30
CA SER A 224 15.32 -12.84 8.46
C SER A 224 16.82 -13.11 8.41
N PRO A 225 17.59 -12.66 9.44
CA PRO A 225 19.02 -13.01 9.55
C PRO A 225 19.26 -14.52 9.65
N GLN A 226 18.37 -15.25 10.35
CA GLN A 226 18.48 -16.71 10.51
C GLN A 226 18.27 -17.45 9.20
N ALA A 227 17.29 -17.00 8.38
CA ALA A 227 17.07 -17.56 7.06
C ALA A 227 18.23 -17.24 6.11
N LEU A 228 18.75 -16.01 6.17
CA LEU A 228 19.89 -15.57 5.37
C LEU A 228 21.15 -16.41 5.68
N GLU A 229 21.45 -16.67 6.96
CA GLU A 229 22.58 -17.50 7.38
C GLU A 229 22.47 -18.92 6.77
N ARG A 230 21.30 -19.57 6.90
CA ARG A 230 21.08 -20.91 6.31
C ARG A 230 21.17 -20.92 4.80
N ALA A 231 20.70 -19.87 4.13
CA ALA A 231 20.84 -19.73 2.69
C ALA A 231 22.31 -19.63 2.26
N PHE A 232 23.12 -18.89 3.01
CA PHE A 232 24.57 -18.82 2.75
C PHE A 232 25.27 -20.15 3.02
N GLU A 233 24.94 -20.84 4.11
CA GLU A 233 25.48 -22.18 4.39
C GLU A 233 25.15 -23.19 3.28
N TRP A 234 23.91 -23.17 2.78
CA TRP A 234 23.50 -23.97 1.64
C TRP A 234 24.29 -23.60 0.39
N ALA A 235 24.37 -22.31 0.05
CA ALA A 235 25.07 -21.83 -1.14
C ALA A 235 26.55 -22.18 -1.13
N ARG A 236 27.18 -22.14 0.05
CA ARG A 236 28.59 -22.57 0.23
C ARG A 236 28.76 -24.06 -0.04
N ARG A 237 27.86 -24.91 0.47
CA ARG A 237 27.90 -26.37 0.22
C ARG A 237 27.70 -26.71 -1.25
N GLU A 238 26.81 -25.98 -1.92
CA GLU A 238 26.53 -26.13 -3.35
C GLU A 238 27.58 -25.45 -4.26
N ASN A 239 28.57 -24.78 -3.69
CA ASN A 239 29.54 -23.93 -4.41
C ASN A 239 28.85 -22.89 -5.33
N ARG A 240 27.79 -22.27 -4.81
CA ARG A 240 26.90 -21.30 -5.51
C ARG A 240 26.64 -20.06 -4.68
N LEU A 241 27.70 -19.44 -4.15
CA LEU A 241 27.52 -18.17 -3.42
C LEU A 241 26.81 -17.14 -4.31
N PRO A 242 25.86 -16.36 -3.76
CA PRO A 242 25.15 -15.36 -4.52
C PRO A 242 26.09 -14.24 -4.97
N ARG A 243 25.84 -13.65 -6.12
CA ARG A 243 26.59 -12.50 -6.62
C ARG A 243 26.32 -11.24 -5.80
N CYS A 244 25.10 -11.09 -5.29
CA CYS A 244 24.71 -10.06 -4.33
C CYS A 244 23.47 -10.50 -3.54
N VAL A 245 23.16 -9.74 -2.47
CA VAL A 245 21.93 -9.85 -1.70
C VAL A 245 21.12 -8.56 -1.90
N ILE A 246 19.85 -8.68 -2.28
CA ILE A 246 18.89 -7.56 -2.32
C ILE A 246 18.17 -7.52 -0.98
N LEU A 247 18.51 -6.55 -0.13
CA LEU A 247 17.82 -6.27 1.12
C LEU A 247 16.75 -5.21 0.89
N VAL A 248 15.49 -5.57 1.11
CA VAL A 248 14.35 -4.67 0.93
C VAL A 248 14.00 -4.02 2.27
N ASN A 249 13.71 -2.73 2.25
CA ASN A 249 13.20 -1.95 3.38
C ASN A 249 11.68 -1.81 3.24
N LEU A 250 10.94 -2.75 3.82
CA LEU A 250 9.51 -2.96 3.57
C LEU A 250 8.63 -1.86 4.19
N TYR A 251 7.64 -1.37 3.46
CA TYR A 251 6.57 -0.45 3.90
C TYR A 251 7.03 0.82 4.63
N GLY A 252 8.27 1.23 4.36
CA GLY A 252 8.83 2.44 4.95
C GLY A 252 9.75 2.19 6.13
N GLN A 253 10.11 0.93 6.43
CA GLN A 253 10.97 0.57 7.53
C GLN A 253 12.24 -0.14 7.06
N SER A 254 13.40 0.30 7.56
CA SER A 254 14.68 -0.35 7.31
C SER A 254 14.69 -1.80 7.81
N ALA A 255 15.44 -2.67 7.13
CA ALA A 255 15.79 -3.98 7.67
C ALA A 255 16.78 -3.84 8.85
N ASP A 256 16.97 -4.92 9.64
CA ASP A 256 17.97 -4.97 10.72
C ASP A 256 19.38 -5.09 10.12
N MET A 257 19.97 -3.95 9.81
CA MET A 257 21.25 -3.88 9.11
C MET A 257 22.41 -4.41 9.96
N ASP A 258 22.36 -4.24 11.29
CA ASP A 258 23.41 -4.77 12.19
C ASP A 258 23.41 -6.30 12.27
N ALA A 259 22.26 -6.93 12.08
CA ALA A 259 22.17 -8.38 12.04
C ALA A 259 22.49 -8.95 10.64
N LEU A 260 22.14 -8.24 9.57
CA LEU A 260 22.21 -8.76 8.18
C LEU A 260 23.58 -8.49 7.52
N LEU A 261 24.15 -7.28 7.69
CA LEU A 261 25.39 -6.92 7.01
C LEU A 261 26.60 -7.79 7.42
N PRO A 262 26.82 -8.10 8.71
CA PRO A 262 27.93 -8.97 9.09
C PRO A 262 27.85 -10.37 8.49
N ILE A 263 26.62 -10.87 8.21
CA ILE A 263 26.43 -12.15 7.52
C ILE A 263 26.95 -12.01 6.09
N CYS A 264 26.51 -10.99 5.36
CA CYS A 264 26.95 -10.76 3.97
C CYS A 264 28.46 -10.52 3.87
N GLU A 265 29.04 -9.73 4.79
CA GLU A 265 30.47 -9.44 4.87
C GLU A 265 31.31 -10.71 5.09
N ARG A 266 30.88 -11.63 5.96
CA ARG A 266 31.54 -12.91 6.24
C ARG A 266 31.73 -13.77 4.98
N TYR A 267 30.79 -13.67 4.04
CA TYR A 267 30.84 -14.40 2.77
C TYR A 267 31.42 -13.56 1.61
N GLY A 268 31.78 -12.30 1.86
CA GLY A 268 32.31 -11.37 0.84
C GLY A 268 31.29 -11.00 -0.24
N VAL A 269 29.99 -11.02 0.09
CA VAL A 269 28.91 -10.78 -0.87
C VAL A 269 28.36 -9.37 -0.70
N PRO A 270 28.36 -8.54 -1.76
CA PRO A 270 27.84 -7.18 -1.68
C PRO A 270 26.31 -7.13 -1.50
N VAL A 271 25.86 -6.08 -0.84
CA VAL A 271 24.44 -5.78 -0.62
C VAL A 271 23.97 -4.70 -1.56
N LEU A 272 22.86 -4.94 -2.25
CA LEU A 272 22.01 -3.95 -2.89
C LEU A 272 20.86 -3.64 -1.94
N GLU A 273 20.79 -2.40 -1.44
CA GLU A 273 19.71 -1.96 -0.58
C GLU A 273 18.53 -1.45 -1.44
N ASP A 274 17.43 -2.17 -1.41
CA ASP A 274 16.19 -1.68 -2.03
C ASP A 274 15.41 -0.81 -1.05
N ALA A 275 15.66 0.49 -1.14
CA ALA A 275 15.03 1.53 -0.34
C ALA A 275 13.84 2.20 -1.06
N ALA A 276 13.23 1.51 -2.05
CA ALA A 276 12.13 2.05 -2.85
C ALA A 276 10.93 2.54 -2.04
N GLU A 277 10.82 2.14 -0.77
CA GLU A 277 9.71 2.46 0.12
C GLU A 277 10.13 3.24 1.36
N SER A 278 11.42 3.38 1.59
CA SER A 278 11.97 3.84 2.87
C SER A 278 12.75 5.16 2.82
N LEU A 279 12.60 5.95 1.75
CA LEU A 279 13.20 7.29 1.70
C LEU A 279 12.65 8.14 2.87
N GLY A 280 13.55 8.69 3.71
CA GLY A 280 13.22 9.39 4.94
C GLY A 280 13.16 8.51 6.21
N ALA A 281 13.27 7.18 6.07
CA ALA A 281 13.45 6.28 7.21
C ALA A 281 14.87 6.30 7.73
N THR A 282 15.05 5.96 9.01
CA THR A 282 16.38 5.78 9.60
C THR A 282 16.48 4.49 10.40
N TYR A 283 17.67 3.91 10.43
CA TYR A 283 18.07 2.83 11.32
C TYR A 283 19.21 3.31 12.20
N LYS A 284 18.97 3.36 13.53
CA LYS A 284 19.92 3.89 14.53
C LYS A 284 20.46 5.29 14.14
N GLY A 285 19.56 6.16 13.65
CA GLY A 285 19.88 7.52 13.24
C GLY A 285 20.56 7.66 11.87
N ARG A 286 20.92 6.55 11.22
CA ARG A 286 21.50 6.56 9.86
C ARG A 286 20.41 6.40 8.81
N PRO A 287 20.35 7.27 7.77
CA PRO A 287 19.33 7.18 6.73
C PRO A 287 19.33 5.82 6.01
N SER A 288 18.13 5.33 5.68
CA SER A 288 17.92 4.22 4.75
C SER A 288 18.51 4.58 3.37
N GLY A 289 19.13 3.60 2.70
CA GLY A 289 19.86 3.81 1.44
C GLY A 289 21.37 4.04 1.61
N ARG A 290 21.89 3.93 2.83
CA ARG A 290 23.32 4.11 3.14
C ARG A 290 24.04 2.84 3.62
N PHE A 291 23.38 1.71 3.59
CA PHE A 291 23.92 0.49 4.20
C PHE A 291 24.54 -0.47 3.18
N GLY A 292 23.97 -0.52 1.97
CA GLY A 292 24.47 -1.36 0.89
C GLY A 292 25.69 -0.78 0.16
N ARG A 293 26.34 -1.61 -0.67
CA ARG A 293 27.35 -1.17 -1.65
C ARG A 293 26.74 -0.17 -2.65
N VAL A 294 25.48 -0.34 -2.93
CA VAL A 294 24.62 0.50 -3.77
C VAL A 294 23.21 0.42 -3.20
N ALA A 295 22.46 1.52 -3.30
CA ALA A 295 21.05 1.54 -2.94
C ALA A 295 20.20 2.18 -4.05
N ILE A 296 18.89 1.88 -4.01
CA ILE A 296 17.95 2.47 -4.96
C ILE A 296 16.72 3.03 -4.25
N TYR A 297 16.15 4.06 -4.87
CA TYR A 297 14.86 4.63 -4.50
C TYR A 297 13.89 4.58 -5.66
N SER A 298 12.59 4.61 -5.34
CA SER A 298 11.50 4.68 -6.31
C SER A 298 10.66 5.93 -6.07
N PHE A 299 10.27 6.58 -7.16
CA PHE A 299 9.39 7.76 -7.17
C PHE A 299 8.13 7.49 -8.00
N ASN A 300 7.65 6.22 -7.99
CA ASN A 300 6.37 5.88 -8.60
C ASN A 300 5.22 6.66 -7.94
N GLY A 301 4.06 6.77 -8.61
CA GLY A 301 2.94 7.61 -8.20
C GLY A 301 2.46 7.45 -6.76
N ASN A 302 2.59 6.24 -6.20
CA ASN A 302 2.14 5.91 -4.83
C ASN A 302 3.21 5.98 -3.74
N LYS A 303 4.46 6.33 -4.07
CA LYS A 303 5.57 6.38 -3.09
C LYS A 303 5.47 7.58 -2.14
N ILE A 304 6.35 7.63 -1.14
CA ILE A 304 6.37 8.69 -0.13
C ILE A 304 6.49 10.08 -0.76
N ILE A 305 7.31 10.19 -1.80
CA ILE A 305 7.35 11.28 -2.77
C ILE A 305 7.31 10.67 -4.18
N THR A 306 6.83 11.44 -5.14
CA THR A 306 6.64 10.96 -6.51
C THR A 306 7.21 11.88 -7.57
N THR A 307 7.62 11.29 -8.69
CA THR A 307 7.88 11.99 -9.96
C THR A 307 6.96 11.47 -11.06
N SER A 308 5.73 10.98 -10.73
CA SER A 308 4.88 10.18 -11.61
C SER A 308 5.46 8.78 -11.85
N GLY A 309 6.59 8.68 -12.49
CA GLY A 309 7.47 7.53 -12.61
C GLY A 309 8.91 7.96 -12.46
N GLY A 310 9.73 7.19 -11.77
CA GLY A 310 11.13 7.52 -11.54
C GLY A 310 11.80 6.62 -10.51
N GLY A 311 13.10 6.70 -10.47
CA GLY A 311 13.96 6.05 -9.49
C GLY A 311 15.30 6.76 -9.37
N MET A 312 16.09 6.37 -8.39
CA MET A 312 17.43 6.86 -8.17
C MET A 312 18.33 5.70 -7.74
N LEU A 313 19.51 5.60 -8.34
CA LEU A 313 20.58 4.76 -7.84
C LEU A 313 21.56 5.64 -7.09
N VAL A 314 21.96 5.22 -5.89
CA VAL A 314 22.89 6.00 -5.04
C VAL A 314 24.02 5.12 -4.53
N ALA A 315 25.23 5.70 -4.42
CA ALA A 315 26.40 5.05 -3.85
C ALA A 315 27.47 6.11 -3.47
N ASP A 316 28.41 5.70 -2.61
CA ASP A 316 29.62 6.49 -2.34
C ASP A 316 30.68 6.32 -3.44
N ASP A 317 30.57 5.29 -4.28
CA ASP A 317 31.47 4.98 -5.38
C ASP A 317 31.11 5.83 -6.62
N ALA A 318 31.96 6.82 -6.92
CA ALA A 318 31.80 7.72 -8.06
C ALA A 318 31.79 6.98 -9.42
N ASP A 319 32.67 5.99 -9.56
CA ASP A 319 32.83 5.25 -10.83
C ASP A 319 31.59 4.37 -11.09
N LEU A 320 31.05 3.73 -10.04
CA LEU A 320 29.83 2.95 -10.12
C LEU A 320 28.65 3.82 -10.59
N VAL A 321 28.49 5.03 -10.01
CA VAL A 321 27.40 5.95 -10.38
C VAL A 321 27.60 6.55 -11.77
N ALA A 322 28.85 6.93 -12.14
CA ALA A 322 29.15 7.39 -13.49
C ALA A 322 28.84 6.31 -14.53
N ARG A 323 29.15 5.05 -14.19
CA ARG A 323 28.84 3.90 -15.03
C ARG A 323 27.33 3.68 -15.16
N ALA A 324 26.56 3.84 -14.07
CA ALA A 324 25.10 3.80 -14.11
C ALA A 324 24.53 4.86 -15.07
N ARG A 325 25.03 6.09 -15.01
CA ARG A 325 24.63 7.16 -15.95
C ARG A 325 24.93 6.81 -17.40
N LYS A 326 26.14 6.29 -17.70
CA LYS A 326 26.52 5.85 -19.05
C LYS A 326 25.55 4.78 -19.56
N LEU A 327 25.34 3.73 -18.79
CA LEU A 327 24.43 2.64 -19.18
C LEU A 327 22.99 3.11 -19.35
N SER A 328 22.52 4.07 -18.55
CA SER A 328 21.14 4.59 -18.63
C SER A 328 20.89 5.49 -19.85
N THR A 329 21.95 5.90 -20.56
CA THR A 329 21.92 6.70 -21.79
C THR A 329 22.45 5.94 -22.98
N GLN A 330 21.99 4.72 -23.16
CA GLN A 330 22.34 3.76 -24.23
C GLN A 330 23.84 3.41 -24.31
N ALA A 331 24.61 3.62 -23.24
CA ALA A 331 26.07 3.41 -23.19
C ALA A 331 26.82 4.17 -24.29
N ARG A 332 26.36 5.38 -24.64
CA ARG A 332 26.99 6.22 -25.66
C ARG A 332 28.41 6.61 -25.25
N GLU A 333 29.36 6.49 -26.19
CA GLU A 333 30.74 6.94 -26.03
C GLU A 333 30.87 8.46 -26.23
N PRO A 334 31.88 9.11 -25.63
CA PRO A 334 32.16 10.54 -25.81
C PRO A 334 32.84 10.80 -27.15
N ALA A 335 32.14 10.56 -28.26
CA ALA A 335 32.59 10.77 -29.62
C ALA A 335 31.70 11.81 -30.33
N PRO A 336 32.22 12.50 -31.40
CA PRO A 336 31.41 13.42 -32.21
C PRO A 336 30.21 12.76 -32.92
N HIS A 337 30.31 11.49 -33.19
CA HIS A 337 29.26 10.63 -33.77
C HIS A 337 28.67 9.70 -32.71
N TYR A 338 27.58 9.03 -33.04
CA TYR A 338 27.02 7.98 -32.17
C TYR A 338 27.90 6.73 -32.25
N GLU A 339 28.53 6.41 -31.13
CA GLU A 339 29.36 5.23 -30.98
C GLU A 339 28.96 4.47 -29.71
N HIS A 340 28.87 3.15 -29.80
CA HIS A 340 28.45 2.28 -28.71
C HIS A 340 29.37 1.06 -28.68
N THR A 341 30.13 0.87 -27.60
CA THR A 341 31.02 -0.29 -27.41
C THR A 341 30.39 -1.41 -26.61
N GLU A 342 29.20 -1.17 -26.04
CA GLU A 342 28.45 -2.10 -25.22
C GLU A 342 26.95 -1.81 -25.25
N VAL A 343 26.16 -2.76 -24.75
CA VAL A 343 24.70 -2.61 -24.62
C VAL A 343 24.36 -1.66 -23.49
N GLY A 344 23.60 -0.61 -23.77
CA GLY A 344 23.02 0.29 -22.81
C GLY A 344 21.50 0.33 -22.88
N PHE A 345 20.91 1.18 -22.05
CA PHE A 345 19.45 1.25 -21.83
C PHE A 345 18.96 2.69 -21.95
N ASN A 346 17.70 2.87 -22.29
CA ASN A 346 17.02 4.16 -22.20
C ASN A 346 16.31 4.29 -20.84
N TYR A 347 17.13 4.48 -19.78
CA TYR A 347 16.67 4.47 -18.40
C TYR A 347 16.87 5.82 -17.69
N ARG A 348 17.24 6.88 -18.40
CA ARG A 348 17.47 8.19 -17.79
C ARG A 348 16.14 8.89 -17.46
N MET A 349 16.06 9.56 -16.31
CA MET A 349 14.92 10.38 -15.94
C MET A 349 14.85 11.65 -16.77
N SER A 350 13.65 12.10 -17.18
CA SER A 350 13.48 13.38 -17.87
C SER A 350 13.64 14.57 -16.92
N ASN A 351 14.01 15.72 -17.46
CA ASN A 351 14.19 16.93 -16.67
C ASN A 351 12.89 17.44 -16.04
N VAL A 352 11.74 17.23 -16.69
CA VAL A 352 10.42 17.55 -16.15
C VAL A 352 10.14 16.74 -14.87
N LEU A 353 10.33 15.41 -14.93
CA LEU A 353 10.12 14.53 -13.79
C LEU A 353 11.11 14.82 -12.66
N ALA A 354 12.36 15.14 -12.99
CA ALA A 354 13.35 15.55 -12.01
C ALA A 354 12.97 16.88 -11.33
N GLY A 355 12.34 17.81 -12.04
CA GLY A 355 11.76 19.03 -11.48
C GLY A 355 10.70 18.73 -10.41
N ILE A 356 9.77 17.82 -10.73
CA ILE A 356 8.78 17.33 -9.73
C ILE A 356 9.51 16.76 -8.52
N GLY A 357 10.52 15.89 -8.74
CA GLY A 357 11.29 15.25 -7.67
C GLY A 357 11.99 16.25 -6.74
N ARG A 358 12.52 17.36 -7.28
CA ARG A 358 13.13 18.43 -6.48
C ARG A 358 12.11 19.13 -5.57
N GLY A 359 10.92 19.45 -6.10
CA GLY A 359 9.81 20.01 -5.30
C GLY A 359 9.37 19.05 -4.20
N GLN A 360 9.16 17.78 -4.53
CA GLN A 360 8.78 16.74 -3.59
C GLN A 360 9.84 16.52 -2.50
N LEU A 361 11.13 16.58 -2.83
CA LEU A 361 12.19 16.40 -1.85
C LEU A 361 12.18 17.49 -0.76
N ARG A 362 11.82 18.72 -1.11
CA ARG A 362 11.71 19.84 -0.15
C ARG A 362 10.66 19.62 0.94
N VAL A 363 9.63 18.86 0.63
CA VAL A 363 8.51 18.59 1.55
C VAL A 363 8.53 17.19 2.14
N LEU A 364 9.55 16.38 1.86
CA LEU A 364 9.65 14.98 2.26
C LEU A 364 9.46 14.78 3.77
N ASP A 365 10.17 15.53 4.61
CA ASP A 365 10.09 15.36 6.07
C ASP A 365 8.68 15.65 6.60
N ALA A 366 7.99 16.64 6.06
CA ALA A 366 6.61 16.92 6.38
C ALA A 366 5.67 15.79 5.93
N ARG A 367 5.95 15.16 4.77
CA ARG A 367 5.19 13.99 4.31
C ARG A 367 5.39 12.78 5.21
N VAL A 368 6.63 12.52 5.63
CA VAL A 368 6.94 11.46 6.62
C VAL A 368 6.19 11.71 7.93
N GLN A 369 6.31 12.92 8.47
CA GLN A 369 5.64 13.28 9.72
C GLN A 369 4.12 13.08 9.61
N ARG A 370 3.49 13.54 8.53
CA ARG A 370 2.04 13.38 8.33
C ARG A 370 1.61 11.91 8.23
N ARG A 371 2.37 11.04 7.56
CA ARG A 371 2.06 9.61 7.50
C ARG A 371 2.17 8.94 8.87
N ARG A 372 3.14 9.33 9.69
CA ARG A 372 3.25 8.86 11.08
C ARG A 372 2.05 9.31 11.92
N GLU A 373 1.60 10.55 11.76
CA GLU A 373 0.38 11.05 12.42
C GLU A 373 -0.88 10.27 12.00
N VAL A 374 -1.00 9.89 10.71
CA VAL A 374 -2.08 9.03 10.22
C VAL A 374 -2.02 7.66 10.91
N PHE A 375 -0.85 7.05 10.99
CA PHE A 375 -0.65 5.78 11.71
C PHE A 375 -1.06 5.91 13.18
N GLU A 376 -0.57 6.93 13.90
CA GLU A 376 -0.88 7.16 15.32
C GLU A 376 -2.37 7.39 15.58
N GLN A 377 -3.09 8.01 14.63
CA GLN A 377 -4.54 8.16 14.74
C GLN A 377 -5.25 6.81 14.64
N TYR A 378 -4.84 5.95 13.69
CA TYR A 378 -5.37 4.58 13.59
C TYR A 378 -5.04 3.77 14.84
N GLU A 379 -3.79 3.78 15.28
CA GLU A 379 -3.33 3.02 16.45
C GLU A 379 -4.15 3.35 17.70
N ARG A 380 -4.29 4.63 18.01
CA ARG A 380 -5.11 5.09 19.13
C ARG A 380 -6.58 4.72 19.00
N ALA A 381 -7.15 4.93 17.81
CA ALA A 381 -8.58 4.72 17.59
C ALA A 381 -8.98 3.23 17.55
N LEU A 382 -8.08 2.34 17.17
CA LEU A 382 -8.35 0.90 17.02
C LEU A 382 -7.75 0.06 18.16
N THR A 383 -7.34 0.70 19.25
CA THR A 383 -6.86 0.03 20.47
C THR A 383 -7.92 -0.94 20.99
N GLY A 384 -7.50 -2.15 21.35
CA GLY A 384 -8.36 -3.22 21.88
C GLY A 384 -9.05 -4.08 20.81
N LEU A 385 -8.91 -3.77 19.53
CA LEU A 385 -9.36 -4.67 18.48
C LEU A 385 -8.35 -5.81 18.26
N PRO A 386 -8.80 -7.00 17.78
CA PRO A 386 -7.95 -8.18 17.59
C PRO A 386 -7.06 -8.03 16.33
N LEU A 387 -6.10 -7.12 16.42
CA LEU A 387 -5.12 -6.83 15.38
C LEU A 387 -3.74 -6.51 15.99
N THR A 388 -2.68 -6.81 15.25
CA THR A 388 -1.30 -6.48 15.62
C THR A 388 -0.67 -5.60 14.54
N TRP A 389 -0.24 -4.38 14.90
CA TRP A 389 0.42 -3.44 14.00
C TRP A 389 1.80 -3.94 13.56
N MET A 390 2.21 -3.55 12.34
CA MET A 390 3.60 -3.75 11.91
C MET A 390 4.54 -3.12 12.95
N PRO A 391 5.42 -3.90 13.59
CA PRO A 391 6.29 -3.40 14.66
C PRO A 391 7.29 -2.35 14.17
N GLU A 392 7.66 -1.43 15.05
CA GLU A 392 8.78 -0.49 14.87
C GLU A 392 9.73 -0.67 16.06
N PRO A 393 10.76 -1.53 15.94
CA PRO A 393 11.67 -1.81 17.02
C PRO A 393 12.50 -0.60 17.46
N ALA A 394 13.05 -0.63 18.67
CA ALA A 394 13.91 0.44 19.17
C ALA A 394 15.10 0.70 18.23
N GLY A 395 15.35 1.96 17.91
CA GLY A 395 16.39 2.37 16.97
C GLY A 395 15.94 2.42 15.51
N PHE A 396 14.74 1.93 15.20
CA PHE A 396 14.14 2.11 13.88
C PHE A 396 13.26 3.37 13.87
N ARG A 397 13.27 4.10 12.77
CA ARG A 397 12.28 5.15 12.49
C ARG A 397 11.69 4.93 11.11
N SER A 398 10.53 4.28 11.08
CA SER A 398 9.76 4.03 9.86
C SER A 398 9.15 5.34 9.35
N THR A 399 9.05 5.49 8.03
CA THR A 399 8.25 6.55 7.41
C THR A 399 6.75 6.27 7.50
N ARG A 400 6.36 5.04 7.85
CA ARG A 400 4.97 4.57 7.76
C ARG A 400 4.37 4.83 6.37
N TRP A 401 5.17 4.56 5.31
CA TRP A 401 4.71 4.71 3.93
C TRP A 401 3.34 4.06 3.73
N LEU A 402 3.16 2.85 4.23
CA LEU A 402 1.83 2.25 4.43
C LEU A 402 1.66 1.87 5.90
N THR A 403 0.46 2.11 6.41
CA THR A 403 0.01 1.61 7.72
C THR A 403 -0.45 0.17 7.54
N CYS A 404 0.25 -0.77 8.16
CA CYS A 404 -0.01 -2.19 8.03
C CYS A 404 -0.26 -2.85 9.39
N PHE A 405 -1.17 -3.85 9.39
CA PHE A 405 -1.44 -4.70 10.55
C PHE A 405 -1.77 -6.12 10.12
N THR A 406 -1.74 -7.07 11.05
CA THR A 406 -2.26 -8.43 10.89
C THR A 406 -3.50 -8.64 11.74
N LEU A 407 -4.45 -9.43 11.26
CA LEU A 407 -5.61 -9.89 12.01
C LEU A 407 -5.20 -11.05 12.93
N GLU A 408 -5.69 -11.03 14.18
CA GLU A 408 -5.43 -12.07 15.17
C GLU A 408 -6.53 -13.15 15.15
N GLY A 409 -6.11 -14.41 15.32
CA GLY A 409 -6.99 -15.58 15.54
C GLY A 409 -7.78 -16.05 14.32
N GLY A 410 -8.30 -17.27 14.41
CA GLY A 410 -9.24 -17.89 13.47
C GLY A 410 -8.74 -18.01 12.03
N ASP A 411 -9.66 -18.08 11.06
CA ASP A 411 -9.41 -18.04 9.62
C ASP A 411 -9.08 -16.59 9.20
N ALA A 412 -7.83 -16.21 9.40
CA ALA A 412 -7.34 -14.84 9.15
C ALA A 412 -7.51 -14.43 7.67
N ALA A 413 -7.30 -15.35 6.73
CA ALA A 413 -7.40 -15.06 5.29
C ALA A 413 -8.84 -14.70 4.89
N SER A 414 -9.83 -15.50 5.29
CA SER A 414 -11.24 -15.18 5.01
C SER A 414 -11.71 -13.91 5.72
N ARG A 415 -11.25 -13.67 6.96
CA ARG A 415 -11.56 -12.44 7.70
C ARG A 415 -10.95 -11.22 7.01
N ARG A 416 -9.70 -11.28 6.58
CA ARG A 416 -9.05 -10.24 5.78
C ARG A 416 -9.85 -9.95 4.51
N ASP A 417 -10.23 -10.97 3.76
CA ASP A 417 -10.94 -10.79 2.50
C ASP A 417 -12.34 -10.20 2.69
N ARG A 418 -13.04 -10.56 3.78
CA ARG A 418 -14.31 -9.91 4.16
C ARG A 418 -14.10 -8.43 4.48
N LEU A 419 -13.07 -8.11 5.29
CA LEU A 419 -12.74 -6.74 5.66
C LEU A 419 -12.41 -5.88 4.42
N LEU A 420 -11.56 -6.39 3.52
CA LEU A 420 -11.18 -5.68 2.29
C LEU A 420 -12.40 -5.43 1.40
N ARG A 421 -13.29 -6.40 1.22
CA ARG A 421 -14.55 -6.21 0.48
C ARG A 421 -15.47 -5.18 1.14
N SER A 422 -15.55 -5.18 2.46
CA SER A 422 -16.33 -4.18 3.20
C SER A 422 -15.80 -2.77 2.96
N LEU A 423 -14.50 -2.56 3.11
CA LEU A 423 -13.87 -1.26 2.85
C LEU A 423 -14.06 -0.81 1.38
N GLU A 424 -13.88 -1.74 0.44
CA GLU A 424 -14.05 -1.45 -0.99
C GLU A 424 -15.48 -1.00 -1.33
N ARG A 425 -16.52 -1.63 -0.77
CA ARG A 425 -17.92 -1.21 -0.96
C ARG A 425 -18.14 0.25 -0.56
N HIS A 426 -17.39 0.74 0.40
CA HIS A 426 -17.42 2.12 0.87
C HIS A 426 -16.40 3.04 0.19
N SER A 427 -15.88 2.62 -0.96
CA SER A 427 -14.88 3.39 -1.73
C SER A 427 -13.62 3.72 -0.94
N ILE A 428 -13.20 2.82 -0.04
CA ILE A 428 -11.96 2.87 0.74
C ILE A 428 -11.02 1.81 0.17
N GLU A 429 -9.91 2.24 -0.41
CA GLU A 429 -8.91 1.31 -0.93
C GLU A 429 -8.05 0.77 0.21
N ALA A 430 -8.11 -0.53 0.43
CA ALA A 430 -7.19 -1.28 1.27
C ALA A 430 -6.67 -2.49 0.47
N ARG A 431 -5.53 -3.01 0.84
CA ARG A 431 -4.89 -4.13 0.14
C ARG A 431 -4.42 -5.19 1.14
N PRO A 432 -4.31 -6.45 0.72
CA PRO A 432 -3.53 -7.41 1.50
C PRO A 432 -2.09 -6.94 1.62
N VAL A 433 -1.40 -7.32 2.68
CA VAL A 433 0.07 -7.37 2.67
C VAL A 433 0.50 -8.18 1.44
N TRP A 434 1.61 -7.84 0.82
CA TRP A 434 1.99 -8.42 -0.45
C TRP A 434 2.14 -9.94 -0.40
N LYS A 435 1.70 -10.60 -1.47
CA LYS A 435 1.95 -12.02 -1.66
C LYS A 435 3.45 -12.23 -1.86
N PRO A 436 4.12 -13.02 -1.01
CA PRO A 436 5.56 -13.23 -1.08
C PRO A 436 6.01 -13.80 -2.42
N MET A 437 7.24 -13.50 -2.83
CA MET A 437 7.77 -13.91 -4.13
C MET A 437 7.83 -15.43 -4.29
N HIS A 438 8.19 -16.19 -3.26
CA HIS A 438 8.22 -17.64 -3.32
C HIS A 438 6.83 -18.29 -3.54
N LEU A 439 5.74 -17.55 -3.28
CA LEU A 439 4.36 -17.98 -3.55
C LEU A 439 3.82 -17.47 -4.90
N GLN A 440 4.59 -16.66 -5.63
CA GLN A 440 4.17 -16.18 -6.94
C GLN A 440 4.33 -17.28 -7.99
N PRO A 441 3.34 -17.48 -8.89
CA PRO A 441 3.45 -18.46 -9.97
C PRO A 441 4.71 -18.31 -10.83
N LEU A 442 5.17 -17.05 -11.01
CA LEU A 442 6.39 -16.72 -11.76
C LEU A 442 7.64 -17.39 -11.20
N TYR A 443 7.70 -17.61 -9.88
CA TYR A 443 8.87 -18.10 -9.17
C TYR A 443 8.69 -19.52 -8.62
N GLN A 444 7.72 -20.26 -9.15
CA GLN A 444 7.49 -21.64 -8.75
C GLN A 444 8.76 -22.49 -8.92
N GLY A 445 9.20 -23.15 -7.85
CA GLY A 445 10.41 -23.96 -7.83
C GLY A 445 11.72 -23.19 -7.55
N ALA A 446 11.67 -21.85 -7.35
CA ALA A 446 12.82 -21.11 -6.86
C ALA A 446 13.14 -21.53 -5.41
N PRO A 447 14.42 -21.65 -5.03
CA PRO A 447 14.79 -21.95 -3.64
C PRO A 447 14.29 -20.87 -2.68
N TYR A 448 13.78 -21.32 -1.51
CA TYR A 448 13.28 -20.46 -0.46
C TYR A 448 13.78 -20.93 0.91
N PHE A 449 14.12 -19.99 1.76
CA PHE A 449 14.56 -20.23 3.14
C PHE A 449 13.62 -19.54 4.11
N ALA A 450 12.78 -20.32 4.77
CA ALA A 450 11.85 -19.85 5.79
C ALA A 450 12.59 -19.30 7.02
N HIS A 451 11.95 -18.45 7.84
CA HIS A 451 12.53 -17.88 9.05
C HIS A 451 13.07 -18.96 10.00
N ARG A 452 12.28 -20.01 10.22
CA ARG A 452 12.66 -21.24 10.92
C ARG A 452 11.99 -22.43 10.23
N GLU A 453 12.42 -23.62 10.57
CA GLU A 453 11.76 -24.82 10.10
C GLU A 453 10.28 -24.84 10.53
N GLY A 454 9.38 -24.99 9.58
CA GLY A 454 7.94 -24.94 9.82
C GLY A 454 7.35 -23.53 10.09
N GLU A 455 8.14 -22.46 10.05
CA GLU A 455 7.68 -21.09 10.28
C GLU A 455 7.93 -20.21 9.06
N ASP A 456 6.91 -20.06 8.20
CA ASP A 456 6.87 -19.15 7.06
C ASP A 456 6.20 -17.82 7.48
N VAL A 457 7.05 -16.86 7.85
CA VAL A 457 6.59 -15.57 8.35
C VAL A 457 5.93 -14.75 7.25
N SER A 458 6.53 -14.67 6.07
CA SER A 458 6.00 -13.87 4.98
C SER A 458 4.67 -14.41 4.44
N ALA A 459 4.48 -15.75 4.37
CA ALA A 459 3.19 -16.33 4.01
C ALA A 459 2.11 -15.98 5.04
N ARG A 460 2.42 -16.10 6.33
CA ARG A 460 1.50 -15.76 7.42
C ARG A 460 1.14 -14.27 7.43
N LEU A 461 2.11 -13.39 7.15
CA LEU A 461 1.88 -11.95 7.00
C LEU A 461 0.95 -11.65 5.81
N PHE A 462 1.11 -12.34 4.70
CA PHE A 462 0.21 -12.22 3.55
C PHE A 462 -1.21 -12.71 3.87
N GLU A 463 -1.34 -13.84 4.57
CA GLU A 463 -2.65 -14.42 4.91
C GLU A 463 -3.46 -13.51 5.84
N ALA A 464 -2.82 -12.91 6.84
CA ALA A 464 -3.49 -12.13 7.87
C ALA A 464 -3.39 -10.60 7.67
N GLY A 465 -2.52 -10.15 6.78
CA GLY A 465 -2.08 -8.76 6.73
C GLY A 465 -2.93 -7.85 5.85
N VAL A 466 -3.11 -6.62 6.32
CA VAL A 466 -3.86 -5.54 5.67
C VAL A 466 -3.04 -4.26 5.65
N CYS A 467 -3.03 -3.58 4.50
CA CYS A 467 -2.50 -2.24 4.31
C CYS A 467 -3.66 -1.25 4.22
N LEU A 468 -3.64 -0.21 5.04
CA LEU A 468 -4.66 0.85 5.11
C LEU A 468 -4.25 2.10 4.33
N PRO A 469 -5.23 2.95 3.94
CA PRO A 469 -4.96 4.28 3.42
C PRO A 469 -4.01 5.07 4.32
N SER A 470 -2.94 5.57 3.73
CA SER A 470 -1.83 6.19 4.46
C SER A 470 -1.33 7.48 3.79
N GLY A 471 -2.07 8.00 2.80
CA GLY A 471 -1.67 9.20 2.05
C GLY A 471 -1.50 10.42 2.95
N SER A 472 -0.40 11.16 2.77
CA SER A 472 -0.14 12.39 3.52
C SER A 472 -1.14 13.53 3.22
N ASN A 473 -1.92 13.40 2.15
CA ASN A 473 -2.98 14.33 1.76
C ASN A 473 -4.37 13.96 2.31
N MET A 474 -4.48 12.90 3.11
CA MET A 474 -5.74 12.52 3.73
C MET A 474 -6.22 13.59 4.73
N SER A 475 -7.51 13.95 4.63
CA SER A 475 -8.15 14.79 5.64
C SER A 475 -8.47 13.97 6.91
N ASN A 476 -8.70 14.67 8.03
CA ASN A 476 -9.10 14.02 9.28
C ASN A 476 -10.46 13.31 9.14
N GLU A 477 -11.38 13.84 8.32
CA GLU A 477 -12.68 13.23 8.03
C GLU A 477 -12.50 11.91 7.26
N GLN A 478 -11.56 11.86 6.32
CA GLN A 478 -11.24 10.63 5.60
C GLN A 478 -10.64 9.56 6.52
N ILE A 479 -9.72 9.96 7.42
CA ILE A 479 -9.13 9.06 8.42
C ILE A 479 -10.22 8.55 9.35
N GLN A 480 -11.08 9.43 9.87
CA GLN A 480 -12.19 9.05 10.75
C GLN A 480 -13.16 8.10 10.06
N ARG A 481 -13.46 8.33 8.77
CA ARG A 481 -14.29 7.44 7.97
C ARG A 481 -13.70 6.02 7.87
N VAL A 482 -12.39 5.88 7.67
CA VAL A 482 -11.71 4.58 7.67
C VAL A 482 -11.83 3.90 9.04
N ILE A 483 -11.57 4.65 10.12
CA ILE A 483 -11.68 4.16 11.50
C ILE A 483 -13.08 3.63 11.81
N ASP A 484 -14.12 4.39 11.47
CA ASP A 484 -15.51 4.01 11.71
C ASP A 484 -15.89 2.72 10.99
N HIS A 485 -15.44 2.56 9.74
CA HIS A 485 -15.70 1.34 8.96
C HIS A 485 -14.94 0.13 9.51
N LEU A 486 -13.70 0.31 9.96
CA LEU A 486 -12.94 -0.76 10.59
C LEU A 486 -13.62 -1.23 11.88
N ARG A 487 -13.95 -0.32 12.80
CA ARG A 487 -14.63 -0.64 14.07
C ARG A 487 -15.91 -1.45 13.83
N ARG A 488 -16.75 -0.98 12.92
CA ARG A 488 -18.01 -1.66 12.59
C ARG A 488 -17.78 -3.06 12.01
N ALA A 489 -16.77 -3.22 11.14
CA ALA A 489 -16.44 -4.53 10.56
C ALA A 489 -15.97 -5.52 11.63
N PHE A 490 -15.25 -5.08 12.65
CA PHE A 490 -14.85 -5.92 13.79
C PHE A 490 -16.03 -6.25 14.69
N GLU A 491 -16.88 -5.28 15.06
CA GLU A 491 -18.09 -5.51 15.86
C GLU A 491 -19.05 -6.53 15.21
N SER A 492 -19.24 -6.43 13.89
CA SER A 492 -20.09 -7.37 13.14
C SER A 492 -19.51 -8.79 13.13
N ALA A 493 -18.19 -8.93 13.07
CA ALA A 493 -17.52 -10.23 13.10
C ALA A 493 -17.62 -10.91 14.49
N GLU A 494 -17.52 -10.13 15.57
CA GLU A 494 -17.71 -10.65 16.95
C GLU A 494 -19.14 -11.11 17.19
N ALA A 495 -20.14 -10.34 16.74
CA ALA A 495 -21.54 -10.71 16.85
C ALA A 495 -21.87 -12.00 16.09
N ALA A 496 -21.30 -12.20 14.91
CA ALA A 496 -21.46 -13.43 14.13
C ALA A 496 -20.78 -14.64 14.79
N SER A 497 -19.62 -14.46 15.42
CA SER A 497 -18.91 -15.53 16.15
C SER A 497 -19.59 -15.91 17.46
N ALA A 498 -20.29 -14.99 18.11
CA ALA A 498 -21.04 -15.26 19.33
C ALA A 498 -22.41 -15.95 19.06
N ALA A 499 -22.89 -15.89 17.80
CA ALA A 499 -24.16 -16.48 17.37
C ALA A 499 -23.99 -17.87 16.73
N ALA A 500 -22.77 -18.30 16.42
CA ALA A 500 -22.39 -19.61 15.88
C ALA A 500 -21.92 -20.57 16.97
#